data_edc2649228b819b8fec6ec7744634980
#
_entry.id   edc2649228b819b8fec6ec7744634980
#
_cell.length_a   1.000
_cell.length_b   1.000
_cell.length_c   1.000
_cell.angle_alpha   90.00
_cell.angle_beta   90.00
_cell.angle_gamma   90.00
#
_symmetry.space_group_name_H-M   'P 1'
#
loop_
_entity.id
_entity.type
_entity.pdbx_description
1 polymer ?
#
loop_
_entity_poly.entity_id
_entity_poly.type
_entity_poly.pdbx_seq_one_letter_code
_entity_poly.pdbx_strand_id
1 'polypeptide(L)'
;ANTALDMDKIIVGRYKIGTSARQVNPRALGTQNNNWSNQTSASRGGFNAEIAELSNLRGDVKTRTIFKPTNGSSVPDLKLHWDADRLMFSMVDTDRRWQVFEVKLDGTGLKKLIETPEKDLEFFDATYLPSGKLIAVSNIGYNGVPCVNGNDEVGNMCLYDPKDGSLRRLTFDQDANWAPTVMNNGRIMYTRWEYTDLTHYFSRFVMHMNPDGTEQKSLYGSGSYFPNSTFD
;
A
#
# COMPACT_ATOMS: atom_id res chain seq x y z
N ALA A 1 0.37 -32.59 -4.69
CA ALA A 1 -0.17 -31.24 -4.97
C ALA A 1 -1.12 -30.88 -3.82
N ASN A 2 -1.05 -29.66 -3.29
CA ASN A 2 -1.98 -29.20 -2.26
C ASN A 2 -3.35 -28.93 -2.93
N THR A 3 -4.33 -29.79 -2.66
CA THR A 3 -5.67 -29.68 -3.24
C THR A 3 -6.47 -28.49 -2.68
N ALA A 4 -6.00 -27.85 -1.59
CA ALA A 4 -6.62 -26.65 -1.06
C ALA A 4 -6.35 -25.39 -1.91
N LEU A 5 -5.37 -25.44 -2.82
CA LEU A 5 -5.04 -24.36 -3.74
C LEU A 5 -5.56 -24.74 -5.15
N ASP A 6 -6.87 -24.66 -5.33
CA ASP A 6 -7.50 -24.90 -6.63
C ASP A 6 -7.54 -23.62 -7.48
N MET A 7 -6.37 -22.97 -7.60
CA MET A 7 -6.18 -21.82 -8.47
C MET A 7 -5.21 -22.17 -9.60
N ASP A 8 -5.53 -21.74 -10.82
CA ASP A 8 -4.67 -21.90 -11.99
C ASP A 8 -3.99 -20.60 -12.42
N LYS A 9 -4.39 -19.48 -11.79
CA LYS A 9 -3.88 -18.14 -12.10
C LYS A 9 -3.57 -17.35 -10.83
N ILE A 10 -2.50 -16.58 -10.88
CA ILE A 10 -2.16 -15.55 -9.87
C ILE A 10 -1.75 -14.25 -10.56
N ILE A 11 -1.93 -13.15 -9.86
CA ILE A 11 -1.46 -11.84 -10.30
C ILE A 11 -0.30 -11.44 -9.40
N VAL A 12 0.76 -10.96 -10.02
CA VAL A 12 2.03 -10.63 -9.32
C VAL A 12 2.57 -9.29 -9.79
N GLY A 13 3.21 -8.56 -8.88
CA GLY A 13 4.13 -7.50 -9.24
C GLY A 13 5.50 -8.11 -9.58
N ARG A 14 6.04 -7.83 -10.74
CA ARG A 14 7.36 -8.28 -11.19
C ARG A 14 8.30 -7.10 -11.26
N TYR A 15 9.48 -7.28 -10.73
CA TYR A 15 10.52 -6.26 -10.70
C TYR A 15 11.81 -6.85 -11.23
N LYS A 16 12.52 -6.10 -12.09
CA LYS A 16 13.89 -6.44 -12.46
C LYS A 16 14.82 -5.82 -11.42
N ILE A 17 15.45 -6.67 -10.64
CA ILE A 17 16.47 -6.24 -9.68
C ILE A 17 17.72 -5.85 -10.47
N GLY A 18 18.21 -4.62 -10.27
CA GLY A 18 19.47 -4.18 -10.86
C GLY A 18 20.66 -4.96 -10.30
N THR A 19 21.69 -5.15 -11.11
CA THR A 19 22.88 -5.94 -10.77
C THR A 19 23.89 -5.22 -9.88
N SER A 20 23.70 -3.93 -9.57
CA SER A 20 24.59 -3.19 -8.68
C SER A 20 24.08 -3.16 -7.25
N ALA A 21 24.97 -3.30 -6.26
CA ALA A 21 24.65 -3.23 -4.84
C ALA A 21 23.96 -1.89 -4.45
N ARG A 22 24.16 -0.83 -5.23
CA ARG A 22 23.48 0.48 -5.05
C ARG A 22 22.03 0.47 -5.53
N GLN A 23 21.66 -0.46 -6.40
CA GLN A 23 20.30 -0.61 -6.95
C GLN A 23 19.45 -1.61 -6.15
N VAL A 24 20.07 -2.40 -5.28
CA VAL A 24 19.39 -3.32 -4.36
C VAL A 24 19.24 -2.66 -2.99
N ASN A 25 18.74 -1.43 -2.96
CA ASN A 25 18.26 -0.89 -1.69
C ASN A 25 16.87 -1.52 -1.44
N PRO A 26 16.62 -2.21 -0.32
CA PRO A 26 15.28 -2.67 0.05
C PRO A 26 14.22 -1.56 0.02
N ARG A 27 14.63 -0.31 0.31
CA ARG A 27 13.81 0.88 0.09
C ARG A 27 13.44 1.10 -1.38
N ALA A 28 14.27 0.64 -2.32
CA ALA A 28 14.04 0.78 -3.75
C ALA A 28 12.99 -0.21 -4.28
N LEU A 29 12.64 -1.24 -3.55
CA LEU A 29 11.58 -2.16 -3.97
C LEU A 29 10.19 -1.56 -3.81
N GLY A 30 10.06 -0.44 -3.08
CA GLY A 30 8.81 0.32 -2.95
C GLY A 30 7.66 -0.48 -2.33
N THR A 31 7.97 -1.63 -1.76
CA THR A 31 7.00 -2.62 -1.34
C THR A 31 6.98 -2.83 0.17
N GLN A 32 7.91 -2.22 0.88
CA GLN A 32 7.98 -2.39 2.32
C GLN A 32 8.06 -1.05 3.02
N ASN A 33 7.02 -0.75 3.75
CA ASN A 33 7.04 0.29 4.74
C ASN A 33 7.92 -0.14 5.90
N ASN A 34 8.79 0.72 6.36
CA ASN A 34 9.59 0.50 7.56
C ASN A 34 9.38 1.64 8.55
N ASN A 35 10.01 1.56 9.72
CA ASN A 35 9.73 2.49 10.81
C ASN A 35 9.93 3.96 10.44
N TRP A 36 10.84 4.26 9.56
CA TRP A 36 11.21 5.63 9.19
C TRP A 36 11.09 5.93 7.71
N SER A 37 10.58 5.02 6.92
CA SER A 37 10.33 5.27 5.51
C SER A 37 9.11 4.53 5.01
N ASN A 38 8.41 5.16 4.11
CA ASN A 38 7.26 4.63 3.39
C ASN A 38 7.39 5.05 1.91
N GLN A 39 6.31 5.00 1.14
CA GLN A 39 6.35 5.37 -0.25
C GLN A 39 6.83 6.80 -0.48
N THR A 40 6.59 7.74 0.43
CA THR A 40 7.03 9.14 0.26
C THR A 40 8.54 9.27 0.11
N SER A 41 9.30 8.38 0.73
CA SER A 41 10.76 8.30 0.65
C SER A 41 11.28 7.28 -0.37
N ALA A 42 10.40 6.48 -0.96
CA ALA A 42 10.80 5.48 -1.96
C ALA A 42 11.26 6.13 -3.25
N SER A 43 12.14 5.44 -3.97
CA SER A 43 12.56 5.90 -5.31
C SER A 43 11.36 6.03 -6.24
N ARG A 44 11.28 7.17 -6.92
CA ARG A 44 10.17 7.49 -7.83
C ARG A 44 10.40 7.02 -9.27
N GLY A 45 11.40 6.19 -9.48
CA GLY A 45 11.74 5.67 -10.80
C GLY A 45 12.96 4.75 -10.77
N GLY A 46 13.37 4.26 -11.95
CA GLY A 46 14.48 3.33 -12.08
C GLY A 46 14.08 1.87 -11.93
N PHE A 47 12.78 1.60 -11.83
CA PHE A 47 12.24 0.25 -11.79
C PHE A 47 11.88 -0.22 -13.20
N ASN A 48 12.15 -1.49 -13.48
CA ASN A 48 11.57 -2.20 -14.61
C ASN A 48 10.47 -3.12 -14.07
N ALA A 49 9.40 -2.48 -13.60
CA ALA A 49 8.28 -3.14 -12.94
C ALA A 49 7.14 -3.41 -13.91
N GLU A 50 6.36 -4.43 -13.64
CA GLU A 50 5.10 -4.73 -14.32
C GLU A 50 4.14 -5.48 -13.40
N ILE A 51 2.86 -5.37 -13.70
CA ILE A 51 1.81 -6.24 -13.18
C ILE A 51 1.59 -7.34 -14.20
N ALA A 52 1.68 -8.60 -13.79
CA ALA A 52 1.54 -9.75 -14.68
C ALA A 52 0.59 -10.81 -14.11
N GLU A 53 -0.13 -11.49 -15.01
CA GLU A 53 -0.83 -12.73 -14.74
C GLU A 53 0.11 -13.90 -15.01
N LEU A 54 0.24 -14.80 -14.05
CA LEU A 54 0.83 -16.10 -14.25
C LEU A 54 -0.28 -17.14 -14.32
N SER A 55 -0.26 -17.99 -15.33
CA SER A 55 -1.25 -19.04 -15.55
C SER A 55 -0.60 -20.40 -15.79
N ASN A 56 -1.38 -21.46 -15.73
CA ASN A 56 -0.91 -22.84 -15.83
C ASN A 56 0.13 -23.16 -14.72
N LEU A 57 -0.22 -22.80 -13.48
CA LEU A 57 0.71 -22.88 -12.34
C LEU A 57 1.19 -24.30 -11.99
N ARG A 58 0.54 -25.33 -12.52
CA ARG A 58 0.88 -26.75 -12.30
C ARG A 58 1.67 -27.39 -13.46
N GLY A 59 1.98 -26.59 -14.50
CA GLY A 59 2.69 -27.04 -15.70
C GLY A 59 3.68 -25.99 -16.18
N ASP A 60 3.73 -25.77 -17.49
CA ASP A 60 4.55 -24.72 -18.09
C ASP A 60 3.88 -23.35 -17.82
N VAL A 61 4.41 -22.63 -16.85
CA VAL A 61 3.87 -21.34 -16.43
C VAL A 61 3.92 -20.33 -17.58
N LYS A 62 2.77 -19.78 -17.93
CA LYS A 62 2.64 -18.71 -18.93
C LYS A 62 2.54 -17.37 -18.21
N THR A 63 3.19 -16.36 -18.75
CA THR A 63 3.16 -14.99 -18.24
C THR A 63 2.48 -14.07 -19.26
N ARG A 64 1.53 -13.27 -18.79
CA ARG A 64 0.88 -12.22 -19.56
C ARG A 64 1.00 -10.90 -18.79
N THR A 65 1.63 -9.90 -19.38
CA THR A 65 1.68 -8.54 -18.81
C THR A 65 0.27 -7.94 -18.85
N ILE A 66 -0.21 -7.47 -17.68
CA ILE A 66 -1.46 -6.71 -17.53
C ILE A 66 -1.15 -5.22 -17.70
N PHE A 67 -0.15 -4.73 -16.98
CA PHE A 67 0.22 -3.32 -17.01
C PHE A 67 1.72 -3.14 -16.78
N LYS A 68 2.30 -2.16 -17.45
CA LYS A 68 3.70 -1.77 -17.28
C LYS A 68 3.83 -0.26 -17.24
N PRO A 69 4.34 0.36 -16.15
CA PRO A 69 4.60 1.78 -16.10
C PRO A 69 5.60 2.23 -17.18
N THR A 70 5.32 3.35 -17.83
CA THR A 70 6.22 3.94 -18.84
C THR A 70 7.23 4.90 -18.23
N ASN A 71 6.99 5.36 -17.00
CA ASN A 71 7.82 6.34 -16.29
C ASN A 71 8.86 5.68 -15.36
N GLY A 72 8.99 4.35 -15.39
CA GLY A 72 9.94 3.62 -14.55
C GLY A 72 9.52 3.48 -13.08
N SER A 73 8.28 3.78 -12.73
CA SER A 73 7.76 3.57 -11.38
C SER A 73 7.70 2.07 -11.03
N SER A 74 7.72 1.75 -9.72
CA SER A 74 7.24 0.47 -9.21
C SER A 74 5.71 0.42 -9.20
N VAL A 75 5.14 -0.77 -8.92
CA VAL A 75 3.70 -1.05 -8.84
C VAL A 75 3.39 -1.83 -7.55
N PRO A 76 3.66 -1.26 -6.36
CA PRO A 76 3.37 -1.92 -5.09
C PRO A 76 1.88 -1.91 -4.76
N ASP A 77 1.53 -2.55 -3.63
CA ASP A 77 0.23 -2.51 -2.97
C ASP A 77 -0.91 -3.03 -3.85
N LEU A 78 -0.65 -4.15 -4.56
CA LEU A 78 -1.63 -4.76 -5.45
C LEU A 78 -2.84 -5.27 -4.67
N LYS A 79 -4.03 -4.77 -5.00
CA LYS A 79 -5.31 -5.26 -4.45
C LYS A 79 -6.27 -5.61 -5.59
N LEU A 80 -6.78 -6.83 -5.56
CA LEU A 80 -7.81 -7.25 -6.49
C LEU A 80 -9.17 -6.71 -6.01
N HIS A 81 -9.96 -6.14 -6.93
CA HIS A 81 -11.34 -5.75 -6.63
C HIS A 81 -12.21 -6.97 -6.33
N TRP A 82 -13.28 -6.77 -5.56
CA TRP A 82 -14.22 -7.84 -5.17
C TRP A 82 -14.83 -8.59 -6.36
N ASP A 83 -15.05 -7.88 -7.48
CA ASP A 83 -15.58 -8.46 -8.73
C ASP A 83 -14.52 -9.23 -9.52
N ALA A 84 -13.27 -9.22 -9.07
CA ALA A 84 -12.13 -9.88 -9.71
C ALA A 84 -11.93 -9.50 -11.21
N ASP A 85 -12.26 -8.26 -11.58
CA ASP A 85 -12.16 -7.73 -12.94
C ASP A 85 -11.10 -6.63 -13.11
N ARG A 86 -10.61 -6.07 -12.00
CA ARG A 86 -9.67 -4.95 -11.97
C ARG A 86 -8.78 -4.97 -10.74
N LEU A 87 -7.67 -4.26 -10.83
CA LEU A 87 -6.64 -4.15 -9.80
C LEU A 87 -6.44 -2.71 -9.40
N MET A 88 -6.26 -2.49 -8.12
CA MET A 88 -5.75 -1.26 -7.55
C MET A 88 -4.29 -1.44 -7.16
N PHE A 89 -3.48 -0.40 -7.32
CA PHE A 89 -2.05 -0.39 -6.97
C PHE A 89 -1.55 1.04 -6.79
N SER A 90 -0.40 1.19 -6.14
CA SER A 90 0.30 2.46 -6.03
C SER A 90 1.28 2.63 -7.19
N MET A 91 1.37 3.85 -7.71
CA MET A 91 2.34 4.21 -8.76
C MET A 91 2.64 5.70 -8.70
N VAL A 92 3.84 6.08 -9.11
CA VAL A 92 4.21 7.49 -9.27
C VAL A 92 3.52 8.06 -10.51
N ASP A 93 2.86 9.20 -10.39
CA ASP A 93 2.19 9.89 -11.49
C ASP A 93 3.13 10.79 -12.31
N THR A 94 2.59 11.58 -13.22
CA THR A 94 3.33 12.52 -14.07
C THR A 94 3.97 13.67 -13.29
N ASP A 95 3.41 14.04 -12.16
CA ASP A 95 3.93 15.08 -11.26
C ASP A 95 4.95 14.51 -10.26
N ARG A 96 5.34 13.25 -10.46
CA ARG A 96 6.28 12.52 -9.63
C ARG A 96 5.82 12.33 -8.19
N ARG A 97 4.50 12.17 -7.99
CA ARG A 97 3.85 11.88 -6.71
C ARG A 97 3.32 10.45 -6.69
N TRP A 98 3.39 9.82 -5.55
CA TRP A 98 2.73 8.54 -5.33
C TRP A 98 1.22 8.74 -5.35
N GLN A 99 0.55 7.95 -6.17
CA GLN A 99 -0.90 7.98 -6.33
C GLN A 99 -1.47 6.57 -6.46
N VAL A 100 -2.75 6.43 -6.15
CA VAL A 100 -3.48 5.17 -6.29
C VAL A 100 -4.13 5.10 -7.66
N PHE A 101 -3.83 4.02 -8.36
CA PHE A 101 -4.34 3.75 -9.70
C PHE A 101 -5.17 2.47 -9.74
N GLU A 102 -6.00 2.36 -10.74
CA GLU A 102 -6.78 1.16 -11.07
C GLU A 102 -6.57 0.82 -12.54
N VAL A 103 -6.50 -0.48 -12.85
CA VAL A 103 -6.46 -1.01 -14.21
C VAL A 103 -7.29 -2.28 -14.28
N LYS A 104 -8.00 -2.50 -15.39
CA LYS A 104 -8.72 -3.75 -15.64
C LYS A 104 -7.75 -4.91 -15.87
N LEU A 105 -8.18 -6.15 -15.61
CA LEU A 105 -7.35 -7.33 -15.83
C LEU A 105 -6.96 -7.56 -17.29
N ASP A 106 -7.69 -6.97 -18.25
CA ASP A 106 -7.32 -6.99 -19.67
C ASP A 106 -6.23 -5.97 -20.03
N GLY A 107 -5.80 -5.14 -19.08
CA GLY A 107 -4.79 -4.10 -19.24
C GLY A 107 -5.33 -2.75 -19.70
N THR A 108 -6.64 -2.61 -19.85
CA THR A 108 -7.29 -1.37 -20.29
C THR A 108 -7.80 -0.54 -19.10
N GLY A 109 -8.21 0.69 -19.37
CA GLY A 109 -8.91 1.53 -18.39
C GLY A 109 -8.06 2.01 -17.22
N LEU A 110 -6.75 2.20 -17.42
CA LEU A 110 -5.90 2.82 -16.40
C LEU A 110 -6.46 4.19 -15.99
N LYS A 111 -6.68 4.37 -14.70
CA LYS A 111 -7.14 5.66 -14.15
C LYS A 111 -6.58 5.89 -12.75
N LYS A 112 -6.37 7.14 -12.39
CA LYS A 112 -6.12 7.56 -11.00
C LYS A 112 -7.44 7.52 -10.23
N LEU A 113 -7.42 7.02 -8.98
CA LEU A 113 -8.63 6.80 -8.19
C LEU A 113 -8.94 7.94 -7.22
N ILE A 114 -7.93 8.64 -6.73
CA ILE A 114 -8.09 9.70 -5.75
C ILE A 114 -7.71 11.02 -6.41
N GLU A 115 -8.66 11.94 -6.49
CA GLU A 115 -8.46 13.28 -7.02
C GLU A 115 -8.71 14.29 -5.91
N THR A 116 -7.76 15.20 -5.69
CA THR A 116 -7.84 16.27 -4.71
C THR A 116 -7.33 17.58 -5.30
N PRO A 117 -7.78 18.74 -4.79
CA PRO A 117 -7.22 20.03 -5.19
C PRO A 117 -5.78 20.23 -4.70
N GLU A 118 -5.39 19.57 -3.60
CA GLU A 118 -4.06 19.66 -3.01
C GLU A 118 -3.07 18.80 -3.81
N LYS A 119 -2.18 19.44 -4.53
CA LYS A 119 -1.25 18.76 -5.44
C LYS A 119 -0.04 18.13 -4.78
N ASP A 120 0.21 18.46 -3.52
CA ASP A 120 1.30 17.94 -2.72
C ASP A 120 0.92 16.72 -1.88
N LEU A 121 -0.35 16.31 -1.91
CA LEU A 121 -0.78 15.07 -1.30
C LEU A 121 -0.36 13.84 -2.12
N GLU A 122 0.18 12.88 -1.42
CA GLU A 122 0.50 11.56 -1.92
C GLU A 122 -0.48 10.54 -1.36
N PHE A 123 -0.86 9.55 -2.18
CA PHE A 123 -1.75 8.47 -1.80
C PHE A 123 -1.15 7.13 -2.24
N PHE A 124 -1.12 6.18 -1.34
CA PHE A 124 -0.57 4.86 -1.58
C PHE A 124 -1.22 3.83 -0.66
N ASP A 125 -0.91 2.56 -0.83
CA ASP A 125 -1.33 1.46 0.03
C ASP A 125 -2.83 1.55 0.36
N ALA A 126 -3.66 1.47 -0.67
CA ALA A 126 -5.10 1.65 -0.53
C ALA A 126 -5.86 0.33 -0.54
N THR A 127 -7.08 0.35 -0.02
CA THR A 127 -8.01 -0.77 -0.07
C THR A 127 -9.42 -0.32 -0.47
N TYR A 128 -10.11 -1.18 -1.22
CA TYR A 128 -11.53 -0.98 -1.54
C TYR A 128 -12.39 -1.26 -0.32
N LEU A 129 -13.42 -0.44 -0.10
CA LEU A 129 -14.48 -0.74 0.85
C LEU A 129 -15.72 -1.30 0.13
N PRO A 130 -16.51 -2.17 0.78
CA PRO A 130 -17.77 -2.66 0.21
C PRO A 130 -18.78 -1.55 -0.14
N SER A 131 -18.63 -0.37 0.48
CA SER A 131 -19.45 0.82 0.19
C SER A 131 -19.09 1.52 -1.14
N GLY A 132 -17.99 1.10 -1.80
CA GLY A 132 -17.41 1.77 -2.98
C GLY A 132 -16.46 2.92 -2.63
N LYS A 133 -16.28 3.24 -1.33
CA LYS A 133 -15.25 4.18 -0.87
C LYS A 133 -13.88 3.50 -0.82
N LEU A 134 -12.84 4.29 -0.61
CA LEU A 134 -11.47 3.82 -0.48
C LEU A 134 -10.90 4.28 0.87
N ILE A 135 -10.08 3.43 1.47
CA ILE A 135 -9.12 3.87 2.49
C ILE A 135 -7.74 3.81 1.86
N ALA A 136 -6.97 4.88 2.01
CA ALA A 136 -5.60 4.97 1.52
C ALA A 136 -4.68 5.54 2.60
N VAL A 137 -3.40 5.27 2.51
CA VAL A 137 -2.37 5.96 3.29
C VAL A 137 -1.97 7.23 2.54
N SER A 138 -1.73 8.29 3.29
CA SER A 138 -1.40 9.61 2.73
C SER A 138 -0.51 10.40 3.70
N ASN A 139 0.26 11.33 3.15
CA ASN A 139 0.98 12.36 3.90
C ASN A 139 0.08 13.52 4.37
N ILE A 140 -1.23 13.32 4.39
CA ILE A 140 -2.27 14.33 4.70
C ILE A 140 -2.07 15.05 6.05
N GLY A 141 -1.26 14.48 6.94
CA GLY A 141 -0.89 15.11 8.20
C GLY A 141 0.18 16.19 8.06
N TYR A 142 0.91 16.20 6.97
CA TYR A 142 2.09 17.06 6.73
C TYR A 142 3.13 16.99 7.85
N ASN A 143 3.23 15.83 8.49
CA ASN A 143 4.19 15.59 9.56
C ASN A 143 5.38 14.81 9.02
N GLY A 144 6.58 15.24 9.38
CA GLY A 144 7.79 14.48 9.11
C GLY A 144 8.10 13.48 10.24
N VAL A 145 8.71 12.38 9.89
CA VAL A 145 9.20 11.38 10.85
C VAL A 145 10.42 11.95 11.59
N PRO A 146 10.36 12.15 12.93
CA PRO A 146 11.44 12.82 13.67
C PRO A 146 12.79 12.10 13.59
N CYS A 147 12.79 10.76 13.57
CA CYS A 147 14.01 9.95 13.56
C CYS A 147 14.90 10.13 12.33
N VAL A 148 14.36 10.70 11.26
CA VAL A 148 15.05 10.97 9.99
C VAL A 148 15.02 12.45 9.63
N ASN A 149 14.96 13.32 10.66
CA ASN A 149 14.95 14.77 10.51
C ASN A 149 13.82 15.29 9.62
N GLY A 150 12.68 14.61 9.59
CA GLY A 150 11.53 14.97 8.79
C GLY A 150 11.67 14.70 7.28
N ASN A 151 12.69 13.97 6.85
CA ASN A 151 12.90 13.65 5.44
C ASN A 151 11.86 12.66 4.88
N ASP A 152 11.26 11.85 5.74
CA ASP A 152 10.16 10.96 5.42
C ASP A 152 8.89 11.51 6.04
N GLU A 153 7.79 11.47 5.32
CA GLU A 153 6.50 11.96 5.81
C GLU A 153 5.72 10.83 6.50
N VAL A 154 5.02 11.17 7.56
CA VAL A 154 4.19 10.22 8.31
C VAL A 154 2.99 9.80 7.46
N GLY A 155 2.83 8.50 7.28
CA GLY A 155 1.67 7.92 6.60
C GLY A 155 0.45 7.87 7.53
N ASN A 156 -0.58 8.64 7.21
CA ASN A 156 -1.87 8.59 7.89
C ASN A 156 -2.94 8.02 6.99
N MET A 157 -3.89 7.29 7.56
CA MET A 157 -5.03 6.79 6.79
C MET A 157 -6.05 7.87 6.53
N CYS A 158 -6.60 7.85 5.33
CA CYS A 158 -7.72 8.69 4.93
C CYS A 158 -8.81 7.88 4.24
N LEU A 159 -10.05 8.33 4.37
CA LEU A 159 -11.23 7.84 3.68
C LEU A 159 -11.53 8.77 2.51
N TYR A 160 -11.64 8.20 1.32
CA TYR A 160 -12.04 8.91 0.11
C TYR A 160 -13.35 8.38 -0.44
N ASP A 161 -14.27 9.26 -0.78
CA ASP A 161 -15.51 8.92 -1.46
C ASP A 161 -15.44 9.37 -2.92
N PRO A 162 -15.36 8.43 -3.89
CA PRO A 162 -15.27 8.78 -5.30
C PRO A 162 -16.57 9.37 -5.88
N LYS A 163 -17.69 9.36 -5.13
CA LYS A 163 -18.97 9.90 -5.60
C LYS A 163 -19.01 11.41 -5.52
N ASP A 164 -18.42 11.99 -4.49
CA ASP A 164 -18.43 13.42 -4.23
C ASP A 164 -17.04 14.04 -4.09
N GLY A 165 -15.97 13.21 -4.16
CA GLY A 165 -14.59 13.64 -4.01
C GLY A 165 -14.19 13.98 -2.58
N SER A 166 -15.03 13.67 -1.58
CA SER A 166 -14.72 14.00 -0.20
C SER A 166 -13.56 13.16 0.33
N LEU A 167 -12.64 13.85 1.01
CA LEU A 167 -11.47 13.26 1.65
C LEU A 167 -11.49 13.57 3.14
N ARG A 168 -11.32 12.54 3.98
CA ARG A 168 -11.29 12.70 5.43
C ARG A 168 -10.18 11.88 6.06
N ARG A 169 -9.31 12.52 6.85
CA ARG A 169 -8.30 11.86 7.66
C ARG A 169 -8.94 10.99 8.74
N LEU A 170 -8.43 9.77 8.92
CA LEU A 170 -8.94 8.78 9.89
C LEU A 170 -8.00 8.57 11.07
N THR A 171 -6.69 8.62 10.85
CA THR A 171 -5.67 8.43 11.91
C THR A 171 -4.91 9.73 12.14
N PHE A 172 -4.63 10.01 13.41
CA PHE A 172 -4.04 11.28 13.86
C PHE A 172 -2.77 11.05 14.69
N ASP A 173 -2.20 9.87 14.55
CA ASP A 173 -1.02 9.46 15.27
C ASP A 173 0.21 10.25 14.81
N GLN A 174 1.17 10.41 15.71
CA GLN A 174 2.47 10.99 15.39
C GLN A 174 3.27 10.07 14.48
N ASP A 175 3.08 8.75 14.62
CA ASP A 175 3.76 7.73 13.87
C ASP A 175 2.87 7.17 12.75
N ALA A 176 3.47 6.45 11.82
CA ALA A 176 2.78 6.05 10.60
C ALA A 176 1.84 4.84 10.79
N ASN A 177 0.80 4.80 9.95
CA ASN A 177 -0.15 3.70 9.83
C ASN A 177 -0.14 3.18 8.38
N TRP A 178 -0.14 1.86 8.19
CA TRP A 178 -0.01 1.21 6.88
C TRP A 178 -0.89 -0.03 6.75
N ALA A 179 -0.91 -0.59 5.55
CA ALA A 179 -1.49 -1.88 5.19
C ALA A 179 -2.97 -2.02 5.56
N PRO A 180 -3.85 -1.07 5.16
CA PRO A 180 -5.27 -1.20 5.43
C PRO A 180 -5.86 -2.40 4.69
N THR A 181 -6.59 -3.24 5.42
CA THR A 181 -7.24 -4.43 4.87
C THR A 181 -8.61 -4.61 5.49
N VAL A 182 -9.61 -4.90 4.66
CA VAL A 182 -10.99 -5.15 5.13
C VAL A 182 -11.09 -6.54 5.72
N MET A 183 -11.53 -6.63 6.97
CA MET A 183 -11.79 -7.89 7.66
C MET A 183 -13.20 -8.42 7.31
N ASN A 184 -13.43 -9.72 7.53
CA ASN A 184 -14.71 -10.35 7.28
C ASN A 184 -15.90 -9.75 8.07
N ASN A 185 -15.62 -9.09 9.20
CA ASN A 185 -16.61 -8.37 10.00
C ASN A 185 -16.82 -6.90 9.55
N GLY A 186 -16.21 -6.50 8.45
CA GLY A 186 -16.30 -5.15 7.90
C GLY A 186 -15.40 -4.10 8.56
N ARG A 187 -14.64 -4.47 9.60
CA ARG A 187 -13.65 -3.58 10.20
C ARG A 187 -12.39 -3.50 9.33
N ILE A 188 -11.58 -2.49 9.56
CA ILE A 188 -10.30 -2.28 8.87
C ILE A 188 -9.18 -2.72 9.81
N MET A 189 -8.45 -3.74 9.41
CA MET A 189 -7.18 -4.11 10.01
C MET A 189 -6.06 -3.27 9.40
N TYR A 190 -5.08 -2.88 10.19
CA TYR A 190 -3.94 -2.11 9.72
C TYR A 190 -2.72 -2.26 10.65
N THR A 191 -1.55 -1.94 10.15
CA THR A 191 -0.32 -1.88 10.95
C THR A 191 -0.11 -0.45 11.44
N ARG A 192 0.17 -0.28 12.73
CA ARG A 192 0.53 1.00 13.35
C ARG A 192 1.93 0.92 13.92
N TRP A 193 2.79 1.87 13.56
CA TRP A 193 4.03 2.10 14.24
C TRP A 193 3.76 2.88 15.53
N GLU A 194 4.31 2.44 16.64
CA GLU A 194 4.17 3.08 17.94
C GLU A 194 5.56 3.32 18.52
N TYR A 195 6.04 4.54 18.42
CA TYR A 195 7.38 4.93 18.84
C TYR A 195 7.38 5.98 19.96
N THR A 196 6.31 6.75 20.07
CA THR A 196 6.20 7.91 20.95
C THR A 196 6.30 7.55 22.43
N ASP A 197 5.61 6.49 22.85
CA ASP A 197 5.51 6.07 24.24
C ASP A 197 6.28 4.79 24.55
N LEU A 198 6.85 4.16 23.53
CA LEU A 198 7.60 2.93 23.65
C LEU A 198 9.05 3.16 23.22
N THR A 199 9.98 2.71 24.05
CA THR A 199 11.41 2.73 23.71
C THR A 199 11.77 1.82 22.55
N HIS A 200 10.78 1.12 21.98
CA HIS A 200 10.93 0.18 20.90
C HIS A 200 10.74 0.82 19.53
N TYR A 201 11.82 1.20 18.98
CA TYR A 201 12.03 1.63 17.61
C TYR A 201 11.36 0.74 16.52
N PHE A 202 11.20 -0.57 16.79
CA PHE A 202 10.58 -1.52 15.88
C PHE A 202 9.13 -1.87 16.24
N SER A 203 8.52 -1.21 17.20
CA SER A 203 7.19 -1.58 17.65
C SER A 203 6.13 -1.30 16.60
N ARG A 204 5.58 -2.35 16.01
CA ARG A 204 4.48 -2.30 15.06
C ARG A 204 3.39 -3.24 15.51
N PHE A 205 2.23 -2.68 15.75
CA PHE A 205 1.05 -3.41 16.21
C PHE A 205 0.08 -3.63 15.06
N VAL A 206 -0.61 -4.75 15.11
CA VAL A 206 -1.81 -4.93 14.30
C VAL A 206 -2.98 -4.29 15.03
N MET A 207 -3.55 -3.30 14.41
CA MET A 207 -4.69 -2.54 14.90
C MET A 207 -5.94 -2.84 14.06
N HIS A 208 -7.10 -2.48 14.58
CA HIS A 208 -8.32 -2.45 13.79
C HIS A 208 -9.22 -1.26 14.19
N MET A 209 -10.04 -0.82 13.25
CA MET A 209 -10.98 0.29 13.43
C MET A 209 -12.26 0.06 12.64
N ASN A 210 -13.30 0.84 12.90
CA ASN A 210 -14.42 0.94 11.98
C ASN A 210 -14.01 1.64 10.67
N PRO A 211 -14.71 1.42 9.54
CA PRO A 211 -14.38 2.08 8.27
C PRO A 211 -14.40 3.62 8.31
N ASP A 212 -15.06 4.19 9.31
CA ASP A 212 -15.11 5.63 9.54
C ASP A 212 -13.97 6.15 10.44
N GLY A 213 -13.03 5.28 10.85
CA GLY A 213 -11.89 5.64 11.71
C GLY A 213 -12.20 5.62 13.20
N THR A 214 -13.43 5.30 13.62
CA THR A 214 -13.79 5.19 15.03
C THR A 214 -13.37 3.84 15.63
N GLU A 215 -13.38 3.74 16.95
CA GLU A 215 -13.10 2.52 17.70
C GLU A 215 -11.75 1.86 17.33
N GLN A 216 -10.71 2.65 17.25
CA GLN A 216 -9.34 2.15 17.03
C GLN A 216 -8.90 1.33 18.23
N LYS A 217 -8.53 0.09 18.00
CA LYS A 217 -8.13 -0.87 19.04
C LYS A 217 -6.99 -1.73 18.55
N SER A 218 -6.12 -2.16 19.47
CA SER A 218 -5.13 -3.18 19.16
C SER A 218 -5.81 -4.51 18.91
N LEU A 219 -5.41 -5.19 17.85
CA LEU A 219 -5.81 -6.56 17.54
C LEU A 219 -4.75 -7.56 18.03
N TYR A 220 -3.47 -7.20 17.82
CA TYR A 220 -2.35 -8.05 18.19
C TYR A 220 -1.09 -7.22 18.44
N GLY A 221 -0.26 -7.69 19.38
CA GLY A 221 1.07 -7.12 19.64
C GLY A 221 1.12 -6.07 20.75
N SER A 222 -0.02 -5.57 21.26
CA SER A 222 -0.01 -4.68 22.42
C SER A 222 0.26 -5.47 23.71
N GLY A 223 1.19 -5.00 24.51
CA GLY A 223 1.56 -5.66 25.76
C GLY A 223 2.47 -6.90 25.61
N SER A 224 3.00 -7.13 24.40
CA SER A 224 3.95 -8.19 24.12
C SER A 224 5.20 -7.63 23.45
N TYR A 225 6.38 -8.09 23.88
CA TYR A 225 7.62 -7.74 23.22
C TYR A 225 7.89 -8.58 21.96
N PHE A 226 7.15 -9.64 21.74
CA PHE A 226 7.32 -10.53 20.60
C PHE A 226 5.98 -10.97 20.02
N PRO A 227 5.84 -10.87 18.69
CA PRO A 227 6.75 -10.18 17.79
C PRO A 227 6.78 -8.67 18.08
N ASN A 228 7.96 -8.08 18.08
CA ASN A 228 8.12 -6.63 18.28
C ASN A 228 7.83 -5.83 17.00
N SER A 229 7.60 -6.50 15.90
CA SER A 229 7.25 -5.88 14.63
C SER A 229 6.43 -6.85 13.77
N THR A 230 5.33 -6.36 13.23
CA THR A 230 4.50 -7.03 12.23
C THR A 230 4.57 -6.24 10.93
N PHE A 231 4.69 -6.98 9.82
CA PHE A 231 4.73 -6.42 8.47
C PHE A 231 3.55 -6.97 7.66
N ASP A 232 3.22 -6.27 6.59
CA ASP A 232 2.23 -6.74 5.62
C ASP A 232 2.73 -7.98 4.86
#